data_26c3d620f4306d3b1a3f7b27c28298ab
#
_entry.id   26c3d620f4306d3b1a3f7b27c28298ab
#
_cell.length_a   1.000
_cell.length_b   1.000
_cell.length_c   1.000
_cell.angle_alpha   90.00
_cell.angle_beta   90.00
_cell.angle_gamma   90.00
#
_symmetry.space_group_name_H-M   'P 1'
#
loop_
_entity.id
_entity.type
_entity.pdbx_description
1 polymer ?
#
loop_
_entity_poly.entity_id
_entity_poly.type
_entity_poly.pdbx_seq_one_letter_code
_entity_poly.pdbx_strand_id
1 'polypeptide(L)'
;MATKGIYYTLVTQLDKLARHNRQGSFRTKDRYYEAVKRFCAYLAAHYHLQKLENVSGKHLVSYVLYLQEQGKSASTVKTDLSAIRFFHDKMSHPRYTLPGNEELGVALERRRFGQQDRTWTNSEFGKLIGRAMAEEREEYILALYLARYAGLRIHECFRMDTAAAERALRENALTVKGKGGKVRIVPIEDDRITMMLERLLDKTERGHKLLVPDGVPTDRAINGMQQFIIRHRDTICDPTAPDRRITFHGLRHTYAAEKYTSLVSGGMTPLDAHFTVSRLLGHERPDVTDIYLASVKGGSVRGE
;
A
#
# COMPACT_ATOMS: atom_id res chain seq x y z
N MET A 1 21.18 2.57 -32.12
CA MET A 1 21.63 3.87 -31.55
C MET A 1 20.51 4.92 -31.54
N ALA A 2 19.73 5.11 -32.59
CA ALA A 2 18.68 6.12 -32.70
C ALA A 2 17.59 6.01 -31.58
N THR A 3 17.09 4.83 -31.31
CA THR A 3 16.06 4.59 -30.27
C THR A 3 16.50 5.04 -28.87
N LYS A 4 17.80 4.83 -28.53
CA LYS A 4 18.36 5.23 -27.24
C LYS A 4 18.42 6.77 -27.11
N GLY A 5 18.79 7.48 -28.18
CA GLY A 5 18.78 8.95 -28.23
C GLY A 5 17.37 9.54 -28.05
N ILE A 6 16.37 8.96 -28.74
CA ILE A 6 14.98 9.38 -28.63
C ILE A 6 14.46 9.19 -27.20
N TYR A 7 14.74 8.04 -26.59
CA TYR A 7 14.37 7.77 -25.20
C TYR A 7 14.90 8.85 -24.24
N TYR A 8 16.18 9.18 -24.31
CA TYR A 8 16.76 10.21 -23.46
C TYR A 8 16.16 11.61 -23.72
N THR A 9 15.83 11.92 -24.98
CA THR A 9 15.14 13.16 -25.34
C THR A 9 13.76 13.25 -24.66
N LEU A 10 12.99 12.17 -24.69
CA LEU A 10 11.66 12.11 -24.03
C LEU A 10 11.79 12.17 -22.51
N VAL A 11 12.76 11.47 -21.91
CA VAL A 11 13.00 11.50 -20.46
C VAL A 11 13.44 12.89 -20.01
N THR A 12 14.26 13.61 -20.78
CA THR A 12 14.64 15.01 -20.48
C THR A 12 13.40 15.94 -20.45
N GLN A 13 12.44 15.74 -21.34
CA GLN A 13 11.18 16.48 -21.32
C GLN A 13 10.33 16.12 -20.09
N LEU A 14 10.25 14.82 -19.73
CA LEU A 14 9.59 14.36 -18.52
C LEU A 14 10.24 14.96 -17.26
N ASP A 15 11.57 15.03 -17.18
CA ASP A 15 12.30 15.61 -16.05
C ASP A 15 11.93 17.08 -15.83
N LYS A 16 11.78 17.86 -16.91
CA LYS A 16 11.33 19.26 -16.83
C LYS A 16 9.93 19.35 -16.23
N LEU A 17 8.99 18.50 -16.66
CA LEU A 17 7.63 18.46 -16.13
C LEU A 17 7.61 18.00 -14.66
N ALA A 18 8.45 17.02 -14.28
CA ALA A 18 8.53 16.48 -12.95
C ALA A 18 9.08 17.47 -11.90
N ARG A 19 10.07 18.31 -12.27
CA ARG A 19 10.66 19.33 -11.37
C ARG A 19 9.62 20.31 -10.82
N HIS A 20 8.64 20.68 -11.60
CA HIS A 20 7.58 21.61 -11.21
C HIS A 20 6.40 20.95 -10.52
N ASN A 21 6.43 19.61 -10.37
CA ASN A 21 5.32 18.88 -9.76
C ASN A 21 5.36 18.91 -8.23
N ARG A 22 4.52 19.73 -7.60
CA ARG A 22 4.32 19.79 -6.15
C ARG A 22 3.15 18.94 -5.65
N GLN A 23 2.36 18.32 -6.53
CA GLN A 23 1.15 17.56 -6.17
C GLN A 23 1.48 16.10 -5.84
N GLY A 24 0.81 15.57 -4.82
CA GLY A 24 0.92 14.17 -4.42
C GLY A 24 2.05 13.85 -3.44
N SER A 25 1.97 12.65 -2.84
CA SER A 25 3.03 12.14 -1.97
C SER A 25 4.30 11.82 -2.77
N PHE A 26 5.45 11.79 -2.10
CA PHE A 26 6.73 11.42 -2.72
C PHE A 26 6.61 10.09 -3.50
N ARG A 27 6.05 9.04 -2.87
CA ARG A 27 5.85 7.74 -3.52
C ARG A 27 4.90 7.77 -4.73
N THR A 28 3.89 8.66 -4.71
CA THR A 28 2.99 8.83 -5.87
C THR A 28 3.73 9.48 -7.03
N LYS A 29 4.56 10.49 -6.74
CA LYS A 29 5.38 11.18 -7.73
C LYS A 29 6.36 10.22 -8.39
N ASP A 30 7.10 9.46 -7.58
CA ASP A 30 8.06 8.47 -8.04
C ASP A 30 7.39 7.39 -8.91
N ARG A 31 6.27 6.83 -8.43
CA ARG A 31 5.50 5.84 -9.19
C ARG A 31 5.00 6.37 -10.53
N TYR A 32 4.53 7.61 -10.58
CA TYR A 32 4.03 8.24 -11.80
C TYR A 32 5.19 8.53 -12.77
N TYR A 33 6.30 9.03 -12.24
CA TYR A 33 7.51 9.26 -13.03
C TYR A 33 8.01 7.98 -13.69
N GLU A 34 8.17 6.90 -12.93
CA GLU A 34 8.60 5.60 -13.46
C GLU A 34 7.60 5.00 -14.47
N ALA A 35 6.30 5.23 -14.28
CA ALA A 35 5.28 4.82 -15.24
C ALA A 35 5.44 5.53 -16.59
N VAL A 36 5.62 6.86 -16.58
CA VAL A 36 5.81 7.64 -17.82
C VAL A 36 7.17 7.36 -18.45
N LYS A 37 8.20 7.09 -17.64
CA LYS A 37 9.52 6.68 -18.15
C LYS A 37 9.46 5.36 -18.92
N ARG A 38 8.67 4.36 -18.47
CA ARG A 38 8.38 3.14 -19.24
C ARG A 38 7.65 3.46 -20.56
N PHE A 39 6.68 4.37 -20.51
CA PHE A 39 5.99 4.83 -21.71
C PHE A 39 6.91 5.54 -22.70
N CYS A 40 7.85 6.36 -22.23
CA CYS A 40 8.90 6.96 -23.07
C CYS A 40 9.75 5.90 -23.78
N ALA A 41 10.10 4.82 -23.09
CA ALA A 41 10.85 3.71 -23.71
C ALA A 41 10.02 3.04 -24.79
N TYR A 42 8.73 2.82 -24.54
CA TYR A 42 7.79 2.27 -25.53
C TYR A 42 7.66 3.18 -26.77
N LEU A 43 7.44 4.48 -26.56
CA LEU A 43 7.33 5.46 -27.67
C LEU A 43 8.60 5.54 -28.50
N ALA A 44 9.76 5.48 -27.87
CA ALA A 44 11.03 5.49 -28.59
C ALA A 44 11.24 4.23 -29.44
N ALA A 45 10.80 3.07 -28.93
CA ALA A 45 10.97 1.79 -29.62
C ALA A 45 9.98 1.60 -30.78
N HIS A 46 8.72 1.97 -30.58
CA HIS A 46 7.65 1.61 -31.52
C HIS A 46 7.18 2.77 -32.42
N TYR A 47 7.39 4.03 -32.00
CA TYR A 47 6.89 5.21 -32.72
C TYR A 47 7.98 6.21 -33.12
N HIS A 48 9.21 6.04 -32.63
CA HIS A 48 10.30 7.00 -32.81
C HIS A 48 9.90 8.45 -32.47
N LEU A 49 8.96 8.61 -31.53
CA LEU A 49 8.40 9.89 -31.14
C LEU A 49 9.44 10.71 -30.35
N GLN A 50 9.70 11.96 -30.77
CA GLN A 50 10.72 12.81 -30.16
C GLN A 50 10.15 13.86 -29.20
N LYS A 51 8.84 14.12 -29.25
CA LYS A 51 8.18 15.15 -28.42
C LYS A 51 6.98 14.56 -27.68
N LEU A 52 6.94 14.70 -26.35
CA LEU A 52 5.81 14.27 -25.53
C LEU A 52 4.50 15.01 -25.88
N GLU A 53 4.59 16.26 -26.36
CA GLU A 53 3.45 17.05 -26.84
C GLU A 53 2.69 16.40 -28.00
N ASN A 54 3.33 15.51 -28.76
CA ASN A 54 2.74 14.78 -29.87
C ASN A 54 2.08 13.45 -29.47
N VAL A 55 2.02 13.14 -28.17
CA VAL A 55 1.30 11.96 -27.67
C VAL A 55 -0.18 12.15 -27.92
N SER A 56 -0.84 11.12 -28.44
CA SER A 56 -2.27 11.10 -28.77
C SER A 56 -2.93 9.80 -28.32
N GLY A 57 -4.25 9.71 -28.43
CA GLY A 57 -5.03 8.52 -28.07
C GLY A 57 -4.52 7.23 -28.70
N LYS A 58 -4.06 7.25 -29.97
CA LYS A 58 -3.50 6.05 -30.63
C LYS A 58 -2.30 5.46 -29.90
N HIS A 59 -1.44 6.31 -29.31
CA HIS A 59 -0.27 5.85 -28.57
C HIS A 59 -0.70 5.21 -27.23
N LEU A 60 -1.76 5.72 -26.57
CA LEU A 60 -2.32 5.12 -25.38
C LEU A 60 -2.94 3.75 -25.66
N VAL A 61 -3.75 3.65 -26.71
CA VAL A 61 -4.38 2.38 -27.15
C VAL A 61 -3.32 1.32 -27.40
N SER A 62 -2.33 1.65 -28.23
CA SER A 62 -1.24 0.74 -28.56
C SER A 62 -0.40 0.34 -27.35
N TYR A 63 -0.16 1.27 -26.41
CA TYR A 63 0.55 0.98 -25.16
C TYR A 63 -0.26 0.07 -24.23
N VAL A 64 -1.58 0.24 -24.16
CA VAL A 64 -2.46 -0.65 -23.39
C VAL A 64 -2.37 -2.07 -23.91
N LEU A 65 -2.51 -2.27 -25.24
CA LEU A 65 -2.41 -3.59 -25.87
C LEU A 65 -1.05 -4.21 -25.58
N TYR A 66 0.03 -3.46 -25.76
CA TYR A 66 1.39 -3.91 -25.42
C TYR A 66 1.51 -4.36 -23.95
N LEU A 67 0.98 -3.59 -22.98
CA LEU A 67 1.03 -3.96 -21.57
C LEU A 67 0.21 -5.21 -21.29
N GLN A 68 -0.93 -5.39 -21.94
CA GLN A 68 -1.79 -6.57 -21.81
C GLN A 68 -1.09 -7.81 -22.38
N GLU A 69 -0.46 -7.72 -23.55
CA GLU A 69 0.37 -8.79 -24.13
C GLU A 69 1.53 -9.18 -23.20
N GLN A 70 2.11 -8.21 -22.49
CA GLN A 70 3.14 -8.46 -21.47
C GLN A 70 2.57 -9.01 -20.16
N GLY A 71 1.30 -9.35 -20.07
CA GLY A 71 0.65 -9.88 -18.86
C GLY A 71 0.60 -8.89 -17.68
N LYS A 72 0.66 -7.57 -17.92
CA LYS A 72 0.60 -6.58 -16.85
C LYS A 72 -0.80 -6.51 -16.26
N SER A 73 -0.87 -6.45 -14.93
CA SER A 73 -2.16 -6.38 -14.23
C SER A 73 -2.99 -5.15 -14.62
N ALA A 74 -4.31 -5.28 -14.59
CA ALA A 74 -5.25 -4.17 -14.81
C ALA A 74 -4.94 -2.93 -13.94
N SER A 75 -4.44 -3.15 -12.71
CA SER A 75 -4.05 -2.06 -11.82
C SER A 75 -2.82 -1.32 -12.33
N THR A 76 -1.85 -2.02 -12.92
CA THR A 76 -0.65 -1.43 -13.51
C THR A 76 -1.02 -0.61 -14.73
N VAL A 77 -1.79 -1.19 -15.67
CA VAL A 77 -2.25 -0.50 -16.88
C VAL A 77 -2.99 0.80 -16.54
N LYS A 78 -3.98 0.75 -15.63
CA LYS A 78 -4.74 1.94 -15.21
C LYS A 78 -3.89 2.97 -14.47
N THR A 79 -2.85 2.54 -13.76
CA THR A 79 -1.91 3.47 -13.11
C THR A 79 -1.02 4.17 -14.12
N ASP A 80 -0.51 3.44 -15.11
CA ASP A 80 0.32 4.01 -16.16
C ASP A 80 -0.48 5.02 -17.00
N LEU A 81 -1.71 4.70 -17.37
CA LEU A 81 -2.61 5.64 -18.07
C LEU A 81 -2.87 6.90 -17.24
N SER A 82 -3.12 6.76 -15.94
CA SER A 82 -3.32 7.91 -15.06
C SER A 82 -2.07 8.78 -14.95
N ALA A 83 -0.89 8.17 -14.90
CA ALA A 83 0.38 8.88 -14.87
C ALA A 83 0.67 9.63 -16.17
N ILE A 84 0.41 8.99 -17.32
CA ILE A 84 0.60 9.60 -18.64
C ILE A 84 -0.29 10.83 -18.77
N ARG A 85 -1.60 10.70 -18.47
CA ARG A 85 -2.52 11.85 -18.52
C ARG A 85 -2.11 12.97 -17.57
N PHE A 86 -1.73 12.61 -16.33
CA PHE A 86 -1.29 13.57 -15.33
C PHE A 86 -0.12 14.44 -15.80
N PHE A 87 0.89 13.86 -16.45
CA PHE A 87 2.01 14.64 -17.00
C PHE A 87 1.66 15.34 -18.29
N HIS A 88 0.80 14.73 -19.11
CA HIS A 88 0.31 15.36 -20.34
C HIS A 88 -0.48 16.65 -20.06
N ASP A 89 -1.36 16.64 -19.06
CA ASP A 89 -2.15 17.82 -18.64
C ASP A 89 -1.28 18.96 -18.06
N LYS A 90 -0.02 18.68 -17.74
CA LYS A 90 0.96 19.68 -17.28
C LYS A 90 1.79 20.29 -18.41
N MET A 91 1.64 19.82 -19.63
CA MET A 91 2.34 20.40 -20.78
C MET A 91 1.68 21.72 -21.18
N SER A 92 2.51 22.71 -21.54
CA SER A 92 2.00 24.04 -21.94
C SER A 92 1.24 24.01 -23.25
N HIS A 93 1.67 23.17 -24.20
CA HIS A 93 1.13 23.10 -25.55
C HIS A 93 0.96 21.65 -26.06
N PRO A 94 0.11 20.83 -25.40
CA PRO A 94 -0.17 19.49 -25.89
C PRO A 94 -0.92 19.59 -27.22
N ARG A 95 -0.48 18.84 -28.21
CA ARG A 95 -1.08 18.87 -29.56
C ARG A 95 -2.45 18.20 -29.61
N TYR A 96 -2.71 17.27 -28.70
CA TYR A 96 -3.92 16.46 -28.65
C TYR A 96 -4.45 16.40 -27.22
N THR A 97 -5.77 16.28 -27.07
CA THR A 97 -6.39 15.87 -25.81
C THR A 97 -6.35 14.35 -25.69
N LEU A 98 -5.97 13.82 -24.53
CA LEU A 98 -5.95 12.39 -24.31
C LEU A 98 -7.32 11.88 -23.87
N PRO A 99 -7.83 10.79 -24.47
CA PRO A 99 -9.14 10.24 -24.12
C PRO A 99 -9.16 9.64 -22.71
N GLY A 100 -10.33 9.63 -22.09
CA GLY A 100 -10.60 8.90 -20.83
C GLY A 100 -10.50 7.37 -21.02
N ASN A 101 -10.68 6.61 -19.93
CA ASN A 101 -10.62 5.14 -20.04
C ASN A 101 -11.78 4.55 -20.86
N GLU A 102 -12.94 5.18 -20.80
CA GLU A 102 -14.15 4.73 -21.51
C GLU A 102 -14.11 5.07 -22.99
N GLU A 103 -13.36 6.13 -23.34
CA GLU A 103 -13.22 6.64 -24.71
C GLU A 103 -12.03 6.01 -25.48
N LEU A 104 -11.20 5.19 -24.81
CA LEU A 104 -10.01 4.60 -25.44
C LEU A 104 -10.32 3.61 -26.56
N GLY A 105 -11.55 3.08 -26.65
CA GLY A 105 -11.91 2.06 -27.65
C GLY A 105 -11.20 0.72 -27.49
N VAL A 106 -10.53 0.48 -26.34
CA VAL A 106 -9.87 -0.78 -25.97
C VAL A 106 -10.38 -1.27 -24.61
N ALA A 107 -10.64 -2.57 -24.53
CA ALA A 107 -11.13 -3.18 -23.30
C ALA A 107 -10.07 -3.11 -22.20
N LEU A 108 -10.36 -2.39 -21.12
CA LEU A 108 -9.56 -2.37 -19.91
C LEU A 108 -10.11 -3.38 -18.91
N GLU A 109 -9.30 -4.36 -18.57
CA GLU A 109 -9.68 -5.34 -17.55
C GLU A 109 -10.14 -4.66 -16.25
N ARG A 110 -11.16 -5.25 -15.60
CA ARG A 110 -11.58 -4.81 -14.27
C ARG A 110 -10.54 -5.21 -13.24
N ARG A 111 -10.30 -4.32 -12.25
CA ARG A 111 -9.50 -4.70 -11.09
C ARG A 111 -10.24 -5.80 -10.33
N ARG A 112 -9.60 -6.95 -10.17
CA ARG A 112 -10.14 -8.03 -9.35
C ARG A 112 -9.63 -7.83 -7.93
N PHE A 113 -10.56 -7.63 -7.00
CA PHE A 113 -10.27 -7.46 -5.58
C PHE A 113 -10.57 -8.77 -4.83
N GLY A 114 -9.83 -9.04 -3.75
CA GLY A 114 -10.14 -10.13 -2.84
C GLY A 114 -9.85 -11.54 -3.35
N GLN A 115 -9.00 -11.72 -4.36
CA GLN A 115 -8.70 -13.05 -4.94
C GLN A 115 -7.55 -13.79 -4.24
N GLN A 116 -6.74 -13.11 -3.45
CA GLN A 116 -5.60 -13.71 -2.77
C GLN A 116 -5.75 -13.54 -1.27
N ASP A 117 -5.69 -14.65 -0.56
CA ASP A 117 -5.50 -14.63 0.88
C ASP A 117 -4.10 -14.08 1.19
N ARG A 118 -4.07 -13.03 2.03
CA ARG A 118 -2.84 -12.38 2.49
C ARG A 118 -2.72 -12.40 4.01
N THR A 119 -3.60 -13.14 4.67
CA THR A 119 -3.59 -13.25 6.13
C THR A 119 -2.36 -14.04 6.58
N TRP A 120 -1.91 -13.77 7.80
CA TRP A 120 -0.86 -14.52 8.44
C TRP A 120 -1.46 -15.58 9.37
N THR A 121 -0.81 -16.72 9.48
CA THR A 121 -1.12 -17.68 10.53
C THR A 121 -0.52 -17.23 11.88
N ASN A 122 -1.06 -17.74 12.97
CA ASN A 122 -0.49 -17.48 14.31
C ASN A 122 0.94 -18.00 14.45
N SER A 123 1.26 -19.12 13.78
CA SER A 123 2.62 -19.69 13.75
C SER A 123 3.60 -18.74 13.06
N GLU A 124 3.27 -18.23 11.88
CA GLU A 124 4.10 -17.27 11.14
C GLU A 124 4.35 -15.99 11.96
N PHE A 125 3.29 -15.48 12.55
CA PHE A 125 3.36 -14.29 13.39
C PHE A 125 4.26 -14.52 14.63
N GLY A 126 4.05 -15.63 15.35
CA GLY A 126 4.85 -15.99 16.52
C GLY A 126 6.33 -16.18 16.16
N LYS A 127 6.64 -16.84 15.06
CA LYS A 127 8.02 -16.99 14.58
C LYS A 127 8.68 -15.65 14.29
N LEU A 128 7.96 -14.68 13.64
CA LEU A 128 8.54 -13.36 13.37
C LEU A 128 8.74 -12.55 14.64
N ILE A 129 7.81 -12.61 15.59
CA ILE A 129 7.97 -11.97 16.92
C ILE A 129 9.21 -12.54 17.60
N GLY A 130 9.40 -13.87 17.60
CA GLY A 130 10.60 -14.50 18.17
C GLY A 130 11.89 -14.00 17.52
N ARG A 131 11.90 -13.78 16.19
CA ARG A 131 13.05 -13.17 15.51
C ARG A 131 13.29 -11.72 15.95
N ALA A 132 12.22 -10.93 16.09
CA ALA A 132 12.32 -9.55 16.54
C ALA A 132 12.83 -9.47 18.00
N MET A 133 12.42 -10.41 18.87
CA MET A 133 12.95 -10.52 20.24
C MET A 133 14.43 -10.90 20.24
N ALA A 134 14.84 -11.88 19.43
CA ALA A 134 16.23 -12.32 19.34
C ALA A 134 17.18 -11.25 18.78
N GLU A 135 16.68 -10.35 17.96
CA GLU A 135 17.42 -9.21 17.41
C GLU A 135 17.22 -7.91 18.22
N GLU A 136 16.57 -8.00 19.39
CA GLU A 136 16.28 -6.86 20.32
C GLU A 136 15.56 -5.69 19.64
N ARG A 137 14.67 -5.98 18.66
CA ARG A 137 13.95 -4.98 17.86
C ARG A 137 12.57 -4.71 18.46
N GLU A 138 12.54 -4.07 19.64
CA GLU A 138 11.29 -3.76 20.37
C GLU A 138 10.33 -2.88 19.55
N GLU A 139 10.88 -1.94 18.76
CA GLU A 139 10.11 -1.09 17.86
C GLU A 139 9.40 -1.91 16.77
N TYR A 140 10.00 -3.03 16.33
CA TYR A 140 9.35 -3.93 15.37
C TYR A 140 8.27 -4.76 16.03
N ILE A 141 8.48 -5.20 17.28
CA ILE A 141 7.49 -5.95 18.05
C ILE A 141 6.22 -5.10 18.20
N LEU A 142 6.33 -3.83 18.64
CA LEU A 142 5.18 -2.94 18.75
C LEU A 142 4.52 -2.70 17.37
N ALA A 143 5.30 -2.45 16.30
CA ALA A 143 4.74 -2.28 14.97
C ALA A 143 3.92 -3.49 14.52
N LEU A 144 4.42 -4.71 14.78
CA LEU A 144 3.74 -5.97 14.47
C LEU A 144 2.45 -6.12 15.27
N TYR A 145 2.45 -5.82 16.57
CA TYR A 145 1.25 -5.86 17.40
C TYR A 145 0.19 -4.84 16.94
N LEU A 146 0.60 -3.60 16.68
CA LEU A 146 -0.31 -2.56 16.17
C LEU A 146 -0.96 -2.96 14.83
N ALA A 147 -0.21 -3.61 13.94
CA ALA A 147 -0.76 -4.08 12.68
C ALA A 147 -1.69 -5.28 12.85
N ARG A 148 -1.32 -6.24 13.73
CA ARG A 148 -2.00 -7.52 13.92
C ARG A 148 -3.26 -7.39 14.75
N TYR A 149 -3.26 -6.54 15.79
CA TYR A 149 -4.32 -6.44 16.80
C TYR A 149 -5.10 -5.12 16.77
N ALA A 150 -4.59 -4.10 16.07
CA ALA A 150 -5.28 -2.83 15.86
C ALA A 150 -5.43 -2.45 14.37
N GLY A 151 -4.95 -3.28 13.45
CA GLY A 151 -5.11 -3.09 12.02
C GLY A 151 -4.44 -1.84 11.45
N LEU A 152 -3.39 -1.31 12.08
CA LEU A 152 -2.70 -0.11 11.62
C LEU A 152 -1.89 -0.37 10.34
N ARG A 153 -1.82 0.65 9.48
CA ARG A 153 -0.88 0.65 8.35
C ARG A 153 0.54 0.92 8.84
N ILE A 154 1.55 0.40 8.16
CA ILE A 154 2.95 0.58 8.55
C ILE A 154 3.31 2.04 8.82
N HIS A 155 2.89 2.96 7.96
CA HIS A 155 3.19 4.38 8.15
C HIS A 155 2.38 5.03 9.29
N GLU A 156 1.26 4.45 9.72
CA GLU A 156 0.51 4.88 10.88
C GLU A 156 1.24 4.47 12.16
N CYS A 157 1.80 3.25 12.20
CA CYS A 157 2.65 2.79 13.30
C CYS A 157 3.88 3.70 13.47
N PHE A 158 4.65 3.91 12.42
CA PHE A 158 5.91 4.68 12.47
C PHE A 158 5.73 6.21 12.56
N ARG A 159 4.51 6.71 12.60
CA ARG A 159 4.22 8.13 12.90
C ARG A 159 3.88 8.38 14.36
N MET A 160 3.65 7.34 15.14
CA MET A 160 3.32 7.46 16.55
C MET A 160 4.48 8.10 17.31
N ASP A 161 4.21 9.21 17.98
CA ASP A 161 5.10 9.90 18.88
C ASP A 161 4.71 9.61 20.36
N THR A 162 5.52 10.09 21.29
CA THR A 162 5.28 9.91 22.72
C THR A 162 3.93 10.47 23.15
N ALA A 163 3.52 11.63 22.63
CA ALA A 163 2.23 12.24 23.00
C ALA A 163 1.03 11.41 22.50
N ALA A 164 1.14 10.80 21.31
CA ALA A 164 0.11 9.90 20.80
C ALA A 164 0.03 8.60 21.60
N ALA A 165 1.17 8.06 22.05
CA ALA A 165 1.23 6.87 22.88
C ALA A 165 0.68 7.10 24.29
N GLU A 166 1.07 8.20 24.96
CA GLU A 166 0.50 8.60 26.25
C GLU A 166 -1.02 8.78 26.18
N ARG A 167 -1.51 9.38 25.09
CA ARG A 167 -2.96 9.50 24.88
C ARG A 167 -3.60 8.13 24.71
N ALA A 168 -3.00 7.25 23.93
CA ALA A 168 -3.53 5.91 23.68
C ALA A 168 -3.67 5.10 24.98
N LEU A 169 -2.70 5.22 25.90
CA LEU A 169 -2.77 4.59 27.21
C LEU A 169 -3.89 5.17 28.09
N ARG A 170 -4.05 6.51 28.12
CA ARG A 170 -5.12 7.14 28.92
C ARG A 170 -6.52 6.81 28.40
N GLU A 171 -6.69 6.77 27.09
CA GLU A 171 -7.99 6.60 26.42
C GLU A 171 -8.31 5.12 26.15
N ASN A 172 -7.37 4.22 26.40
CA ASN A 172 -7.42 2.81 25.99
C ASN A 172 -7.80 2.67 24.49
N ALA A 173 -7.36 3.61 23.68
CA ALA A 173 -7.70 3.68 22.25
C ALA A 173 -6.63 4.46 21.46
N LEU A 174 -6.38 4.01 20.24
CA LEU A 174 -5.45 4.64 19.30
C LEU A 174 -6.18 5.68 18.46
N THR A 175 -5.78 6.94 18.55
CA THR A 175 -6.22 8.00 17.64
C THR A 175 -5.33 8.00 16.40
N VAL A 176 -5.86 7.52 15.27
CA VAL A 176 -5.08 7.29 14.04
C VAL A 176 -5.48 8.28 12.96
N LYS A 177 -4.50 9.09 12.52
CA LYS A 177 -4.67 10.01 11.38
C LYS A 177 -4.29 9.30 10.07
N GLY A 178 -5.29 9.03 9.25
CA GLY A 178 -5.15 8.34 7.96
C GLY A 178 -4.80 9.27 6.79
N LYS A 179 -4.87 8.73 5.58
CA LYS A 179 -4.69 9.48 4.32
C LYS A 179 -5.78 10.56 4.21
N GLY A 180 -5.39 11.75 3.75
CA GLY A 180 -6.33 12.89 3.64
C GLY A 180 -6.67 13.57 4.97
N GLY A 181 -5.96 13.24 6.07
CA GLY A 181 -6.15 13.87 7.38
C GLY A 181 -7.32 13.32 8.20
N LYS A 182 -8.04 12.33 7.71
CA LYS A 182 -9.15 11.69 8.44
C LYS A 182 -8.66 11.00 9.69
N VAL A 183 -9.36 11.23 10.79
CA VAL A 183 -9.07 10.63 12.08
C VAL A 183 -10.05 9.49 12.35
N ARG A 184 -9.53 8.37 12.85
CA ARG A 184 -10.33 7.28 13.40
C ARG A 184 -9.82 6.87 14.77
N ILE A 185 -10.70 6.32 15.58
CA ILE A 185 -10.39 5.77 16.89
C ILE A 185 -10.42 4.25 16.77
N VAL A 186 -9.38 3.59 17.24
CA VAL A 186 -9.27 2.13 17.25
C VAL A 186 -9.07 1.72 18.72
N PRO A 187 -10.01 0.98 19.34
CA PRO A 187 -9.85 0.47 20.71
C PRO A 187 -8.61 -0.40 20.82
N ILE A 188 -7.93 -0.34 21.96
CA ILE A 188 -6.87 -1.28 22.32
C ILE A 188 -7.55 -2.47 23.00
N GLU A 189 -7.59 -3.61 22.32
CA GLU A 189 -8.23 -4.84 22.82
C GLU A 189 -7.18 -5.90 23.23
N ASP A 190 -5.90 -5.60 23.06
CA ASP A 190 -4.80 -6.52 23.32
C ASP A 190 -3.76 -5.87 24.24
N ASP A 191 -3.58 -6.43 25.42
CA ASP A 191 -2.71 -5.89 26.48
C ASP A 191 -1.23 -5.82 26.08
N ARG A 192 -0.80 -6.62 25.09
CA ARG A 192 0.57 -6.56 24.57
C ARG A 192 0.87 -5.22 23.90
N ILE A 193 -0.13 -4.54 23.33
CA ILE A 193 0.03 -3.18 22.81
C ILE A 193 0.31 -2.23 23.96
N THR A 194 -0.50 -2.27 25.03
CA THR A 194 -0.34 -1.43 26.23
C THR A 194 1.03 -1.60 26.84
N MET A 195 1.42 -2.85 27.14
CA MET A 195 2.74 -3.18 27.71
C MET A 195 3.91 -2.65 26.86
N MET A 196 3.82 -2.79 25.53
CA MET A 196 4.88 -2.33 24.65
C MET A 196 4.90 -0.81 24.49
N LEU A 197 3.74 -0.14 24.54
CA LEU A 197 3.67 1.33 24.57
C LEU A 197 4.34 1.88 25.83
N GLU A 198 4.01 1.36 27.00
CA GLU A 198 4.63 1.75 28.28
C GLU A 198 6.15 1.56 28.22
N ARG A 199 6.59 0.36 27.84
CA ARG A 199 8.01 0.00 27.75
C ARG A 199 8.81 0.90 26.81
N LEU A 200 8.25 1.29 25.66
CA LEU A 200 8.93 2.17 24.72
C LEU A 200 8.85 3.64 25.15
N LEU A 201 7.78 4.06 25.81
CA LEU A 201 7.67 5.40 26.39
C LEU A 201 8.78 5.67 27.42
N ASP A 202 9.08 4.71 28.29
CA ASP A 202 10.14 4.82 29.30
C ASP A 202 11.54 5.03 28.68
N LYS A 203 11.73 4.63 27.41
CA LYS A 203 13.01 4.69 26.69
C LYS A 203 13.10 5.82 25.68
N THR A 204 11.98 6.49 25.38
CA THR A 204 11.88 7.46 24.28
C THR A 204 11.76 8.87 24.83
N GLU A 205 12.60 9.78 24.38
CA GLU A 205 12.52 11.19 24.75
C GLU A 205 11.20 11.82 24.30
N ARG A 206 10.68 12.73 25.12
CA ARG A 206 9.42 13.40 24.83
C ARG A 206 9.47 14.16 23.51
N GLY A 207 8.43 13.97 22.69
CA GLY A 207 8.32 14.57 21.35
C GLY A 207 8.95 13.73 20.23
N HIS A 208 9.68 12.66 20.58
CA HIS A 208 10.24 11.74 19.60
C HIS A 208 9.23 10.65 19.19
N LYS A 209 9.50 9.98 18.08
CA LYS A 209 8.68 8.88 17.59
C LYS A 209 9.11 7.58 18.23
N LEU A 210 8.14 6.80 18.74
CA LEU A 210 8.42 5.55 19.44
C LEU A 210 9.13 4.48 18.59
N LEU A 211 8.85 4.43 17.30
CA LEU A 211 9.28 3.35 16.39
C LEU A 211 10.37 3.78 15.42
N VAL A 212 10.91 4.98 15.61
CA VAL A 212 11.93 5.54 14.71
C VAL A 212 13.13 5.94 15.56
N PRO A 213 14.29 5.28 15.38
CA PRO A 213 15.50 5.67 16.07
C PRO A 213 15.88 7.13 15.77
N ASP A 214 16.51 7.79 16.72
CA ASP A 214 16.95 9.17 16.57
C ASP A 214 17.91 9.34 15.40
N GLY A 215 17.73 10.45 14.68
CA GLY A 215 18.50 10.74 13.45
C GLY A 215 18.13 9.89 12.23
N VAL A 216 17.24 8.91 12.36
CA VAL A 216 16.82 8.06 11.23
C VAL A 216 15.56 8.63 10.58
N PRO A 217 15.55 8.86 9.26
CA PRO A 217 14.33 9.22 8.53
C PRO A 217 13.26 8.13 8.66
N THR A 218 12.00 8.54 8.85
CA THR A 218 10.87 7.61 9.04
C THR A 218 10.72 6.62 7.87
N ASP A 219 10.98 7.03 6.65
CA ASP A 219 10.93 6.16 5.47
C ASP A 219 12.02 5.06 5.51
N ARG A 220 13.20 5.38 6.04
CA ARG A 220 14.26 4.39 6.29
C ARG A 220 13.86 3.38 7.37
N ALA A 221 13.28 3.84 8.48
CA ALA A 221 12.78 2.95 9.52
C ALA A 221 11.67 2.01 8.99
N ILE A 222 10.73 2.55 8.22
CA ILE A 222 9.70 1.76 7.52
C ILE A 222 10.32 0.73 6.57
N ASN A 223 11.31 1.15 5.78
CA ASN A 223 12.00 0.24 4.88
C ASN A 223 12.75 -0.86 5.65
N GLY A 224 13.40 -0.51 6.76
CA GLY A 224 14.05 -1.46 7.67
C GLY A 224 13.09 -2.56 8.14
N MET A 225 11.88 -2.19 8.59
CA MET A 225 10.84 -3.15 8.97
C MET A 225 10.41 -4.04 7.80
N GLN A 226 10.26 -3.49 6.60
CA GLN A 226 9.90 -4.28 5.42
C GLN A 226 11.03 -5.25 5.03
N GLN A 227 12.29 -4.81 5.08
CA GLN A 227 13.45 -5.67 4.82
C GLN A 227 13.60 -6.75 5.89
N PHE A 228 13.27 -6.45 7.15
CA PHE A 228 13.24 -7.46 8.22
C PHE A 228 12.26 -8.60 7.88
N ILE A 229 11.03 -8.29 7.46
CA ILE A 229 10.06 -9.32 7.04
C ILE A 229 10.59 -10.09 5.82
N ILE A 230 11.16 -9.40 4.83
CA ILE A 230 11.69 -10.04 3.61
C ILE A 230 12.80 -11.03 3.95
N ARG A 231 13.73 -10.65 4.81
CA ARG A 231 14.86 -11.48 5.24
C ARG A 231 14.43 -12.76 5.95
N HIS A 232 13.39 -12.68 6.76
CA HIS A 232 12.92 -13.84 7.54
C HIS A 232 11.78 -14.60 6.87
N ARG A 233 11.23 -14.14 5.77
CA ARG A 233 10.05 -14.69 5.10
C ARG A 233 10.13 -16.20 4.89
N ASP A 234 11.20 -16.67 4.30
CA ASP A 234 11.34 -18.07 3.91
C ASP A 234 11.45 -19.03 5.12
N THR A 235 11.91 -18.51 6.28
CA THR A 235 12.03 -19.29 7.51
C THR A 235 10.75 -19.31 8.34
N ILE A 236 9.86 -18.34 8.16
CA ILE A 236 8.62 -18.23 8.93
C ILE A 236 7.40 -18.71 8.15
N CYS A 237 7.45 -18.68 6.81
CA CYS A 237 6.33 -19.04 5.94
C CYS A 237 5.80 -20.44 6.25
N ASP A 238 4.48 -20.58 6.17
CA ASP A 238 3.81 -21.88 6.28
C ASP A 238 4.12 -22.72 5.03
N PRO A 239 4.77 -23.87 5.16
CA PRO A 239 5.13 -24.70 4.02
C PRO A 239 3.91 -25.26 3.26
N THR A 240 2.72 -25.27 3.88
CA THR A 240 1.48 -25.71 3.24
C THR A 240 0.87 -24.68 2.31
N ALA A 241 1.34 -23.42 2.37
CA ALA A 241 0.88 -22.31 1.54
C ALA A 241 2.07 -21.49 0.96
N PRO A 242 2.98 -22.12 0.18
CA PRO A 242 4.24 -21.51 -0.25
C PRO A 242 4.05 -20.28 -1.15
N ASP A 243 2.96 -20.23 -1.91
CA ASP A 243 2.66 -19.11 -2.82
C ASP A 243 2.09 -17.88 -2.11
N ARG A 244 1.82 -17.98 -0.82
CA ARG A 244 1.26 -16.89 -0.04
C ARG A 244 2.31 -15.85 0.30
N ARG A 245 2.07 -14.62 -0.14
CA ARG A 245 3.03 -13.54 0.01
C ARG A 245 2.92 -12.88 1.39
N ILE A 246 3.82 -13.23 2.30
CA ILE A 246 3.95 -12.60 3.62
C ILE A 246 4.45 -11.15 3.48
N THR A 247 3.68 -10.20 3.98
CA THR A 247 4.02 -8.77 4.00
C THR A 247 3.47 -8.12 5.25
N PHE A 248 4.04 -6.98 5.70
CA PHE A 248 3.49 -6.21 6.82
C PHE A 248 1.98 -5.90 6.64
N HIS A 249 1.57 -5.59 5.43
CA HIS A 249 0.17 -5.30 5.13
C HIS A 249 -0.75 -6.52 5.31
N GLY A 250 -0.20 -7.73 5.20
CA GLY A 250 -0.91 -8.99 5.48
C GLY A 250 -1.44 -9.07 6.91
N LEU A 251 -0.72 -8.52 7.90
CA LEU A 251 -1.19 -8.48 9.29
C LEU A 251 -2.50 -7.69 9.45
N ARG A 252 -2.66 -6.62 8.68
CA ARG A 252 -3.92 -5.87 8.67
C ARG A 252 -5.05 -6.64 7.97
N HIS A 253 -4.74 -7.53 7.01
CA HIS A 253 -5.71 -8.49 6.46
C HIS A 253 -6.15 -9.48 7.54
N THR A 254 -5.20 -10.00 8.33
CA THR A 254 -5.51 -10.89 9.44
C THR A 254 -6.43 -10.21 10.46
N TYR A 255 -6.09 -8.99 10.90
CA TYR A 255 -6.95 -8.20 11.79
C TYR A 255 -8.38 -8.07 11.25
N ALA A 256 -8.51 -7.70 9.97
CA ALA A 256 -9.81 -7.50 9.36
C ALA A 256 -10.64 -8.78 9.33
N ALA A 257 -10.03 -9.89 8.92
CA ALA A 257 -10.70 -11.19 8.83
C ALA A 257 -11.15 -11.69 10.21
N GLU A 258 -10.26 -11.66 11.19
CA GLU A 258 -10.57 -12.10 12.57
C GLU A 258 -11.61 -11.20 13.25
N LYS A 259 -11.49 -9.88 13.09
CA LYS A 259 -12.46 -8.94 13.64
C LYS A 259 -13.84 -9.13 13.03
N TYR A 260 -13.91 -9.32 11.71
CA TYR A 260 -15.16 -9.63 11.02
C TYR A 260 -15.77 -10.92 11.54
N THR A 261 -14.99 -11.99 11.60
CA THR A 261 -15.46 -13.29 12.09
C THR A 261 -15.93 -13.20 13.54
N SER A 262 -15.20 -12.53 14.41
CA SER A 262 -15.57 -12.31 15.81
C SER A 262 -16.90 -11.56 15.94
N LEU A 263 -17.11 -10.49 15.18
CA LEU A 263 -18.35 -9.71 15.19
C LEU A 263 -19.56 -10.53 14.73
N VAL A 264 -19.40 -11.30 13.65
CA VAL A 264 -20.47 -12.17 13.14
C VAL A 264 -20.77 -13.31 14.12
N SER A 265 -19.74 -13.95 14.68
CA SER A 265 -19.92 -14.98 15.72
C SER A 265 -20.54 -14.44 17.00
N GLY A 266 -20.35 -13.14 17.29
CA GLY A 266 -21.00 -12.42 18.39
C GLY A 266 -22.43 -11.96 18.09
N GLY A 267 -23.04 -12.38 16.96
CA GLY A 267 -24.43 -12.12 16.60
C GLY A 267 -24.67 -10.85 15.75
N MET A 268 -23.61 -10.15 15.34
CA MET A 268 -23.75 -9.01 14.43
C MET A 268 -24.08 -9.50 13.02
N THR A 269 -24.93 -8.77 12.29
CA THR A 269 -25.21 -9.12 10.89
C THR A 269 -23.92 -9.01 10.04
N PRO A 270 -23.75 -9.84 9.00
CA PRO A 270 -22.57 -9.75 8.11
C PRO A 270 -22.37 -8.35 7.51
N LEU A 271 -23.46 -7.64 7.24
CA LEU A 271 -23.42 -6.28 6.70
C LEU A 271 -22.88 -5.28 7.73
N ASP A 272 -23.40 -5.31 8.96
CA ASP A 272 -22.96 -4.42 10.04
C ASP A 272 -21.52 -4.71 10.44
N ALA A 273 -21.14 -5.99 10.51
CA ALA A 273 -19.76 -6.40 10.76
C ALA A 273 -18.80 -5.85 9.68
N HIS A 274 -19.21 -5.92 8.41
CA HIS A 274 -18.44 -5.36 7.29
C HIS A 274 -18.25 -3.84 7.43
N PHE A 275 -19.33 -3.09 7.72
CA PHE A 275 -19.23 -1.64 7.94
C PHE A 275 -18.40 -1.29 9.18
N THR A 276 -18.51 -2.07 10.24
CA THR A 276 -17.72 -1.87 11.47
C THR A 276 -16.24 -2.06 11.20
N VAL A 277 -15.85 -3.15 10.55
CA VAL A 277 -14.46 -3.38 10.14
C VAL A 277 -13.96 -2.29 9.18
N SER A 278 -14.80 -1.86 8.23
CA SER A 278 -14.47 -0.78 7.29
C SER A 278 -14.12 0.53 8.03
N ARG A 279 -14.90 0.90 9.06
CA ARG A 279 -14.65 2.08 9.90
C ARG A 279 -13.36 1.95 10.71
N LEU A 280 -13.14 0.81 11.37
CA LEU A 280 -11.91 0.54 12.13
C LEU A 280 -10.67 0.61 11.24
N LEU A 281 -10.77 0.14 10.00
CA LEU A 281 -9.71 0.25 9.01
C LEU A 281 -9.58 1.64 8.39
N GLY A 282 -10.57 2.52 8.54
CA GLY A 282 -10.58 3.85 7.93
C GLY A 282 -10.65 3.79 6.40
N HIS A 283 -11.53 2.94 5.86
CA HIS A 283 -11.85 2.90 4.45
C HIS A 283 -12.99 3.88 4.14
N GLU A 284 -12.85 4.65 3.06
CA GLU A 284 -13.91 5.56 2.61
C GLU A 284 -15.04 4.83 1.89
N ARG A 285 -14.68 3.73 1.25
CA ARG A 285 -15.59 2.90 0.46
C ARG A 285 -15.60 1.48 1.05
N PRO A 286 -16.77 0.97 1.39
CA PRO A 286 -16.90 -0.37 1.96
C PRO A 286 -16.33 -1.48 1.06
N ASP A 287 -16.47 -1.36 -0.28
CA ASP A 287 -15.95 -2.32 -1.25
C ASP A 287 -14.41 -2.54 -1.15
N VAL A 288 -13.69 -1.57 -0.60
CA VAL A 288 -12.25 -1.73 -0.31
C VAL A 288 -12.03 -2.76 0.79
N THR A 289 -12.97 -2.93 1.71
CA THR A 289 -12.88 -3.91 2.79
C THR A 289 -12.99 -5.34 2.27
N ASP A 290 -13.66 -5.58 1.16
CA ASP A 290 -13.74 -6.90 0.52
C ASP A 290 -12.36 -7.49 0.17
N ILE A 291 -11.39 -6.63 -0.13
CA ILE A 291 -10.00 -7.04 -0.38
C ILE A 291 -9.40 -7.72 0.86
N TYR A 292 -9.76 -7.24 2.05
CA TYR A 292 -9.25 -7.74 3.33
C TYR A 292 -9.99 -8.97 3.84
N LEU A 293 -11.22 -9.19 3.35
CA LEU A 293 -12.08 -10.32 3.75
C LEU A 293 -11.99 -11.50 2.76
N ALA A 294 -11.02 -11.49 1.85
CA ALA A 294 -10.84 -12.53 0.85
C ALA A 294 -10.74 -13.95 1.45
N SER A 295 -10.04 -14.08 2.58
CA SER A 295 -9.88 -15.35 3.30
C SER A 295 -11.17 -15.88 3.90
N VAL A 296 -12.09 -14.98 4.29
CA VAL A 296 -13.37 -15.35 4.93
C VAL A 296 -14.44 -15.65 3.87
N LYS A 297 -14.48 -14.85 2.79
CA LYS A 297 -15.46 -15.02 1.71
C LYS A 297 -15.10 -16.17 0.75
N GLY A 298 -13.83 -16.47 0.57
CA GLY A 298 -13.36 -17.58 -0.29
C GLY A 298 -13.61 -18.98 0.29
N GLY A 299 -13.81 -19.11 1.60
CA GLY A 299 -14.19 -20.36 2.25
C GLY A 299 -15.65 -20.77 2.05
N SER A 300 -16.54 -19.82 1.75
CA SER A 300 -17.97 -20.03 1.53
C SER A 300 -18.33 -20.52 0.12
N VAL A 301 -17.40 -20.47 -0.83
CA VAL A 301 -17.62 -20.90 -2.23
C VAL A 301 -17.12 -22.33 -2.50
N ARG A 302 -16.52 -22.99 -1.50
CA ARG A 302 -16.07 -24.40 -1.64
C ARG A 302 -16.99 -25.43 -0.98
N GLY A 303 -18.21 -25.05 -0.65
CA GLY A 303 -19.22 -25.90 -0.02
C GLY A 303 -20.59 -25.79 -0.68
N GLU A 304 -20.69 -26.00 -2.00
CA GLU A 304 -21.88 -26.46 -2.72
C GLU A 304 -21.44 -27.28 -3.93
#